data_c2ee7262318eace99802b521ecfcb9a3
#
_entry.id   c2ee7262318eace99802b521ecfcb9a3
#
_cell.length_a   1.000
_cell.length_b   1.000
_cell.length_c   1.000
_cell.angle_alpha   90.00
_cell.angle_beta   90.00
_cell.angle_gamma   90.00
#
_symmetry.space_group_name_H-M   'P 1'
#
loop_
_entity.id
_entity.type
_entity.pdbx_description
1 polymer ?
#
loop_
_entity_poly.entity_id
_entity_poly.type
_entity_poly.pdbx_seq_one_letter_code
_entity_poly.pdbx_strand_id
1 'polypeptide(L)'
;MLIGIVSDLHCNAPALLKAMELMGPVDERVCLGDSIREYLFSNEVVALLRDHGFITIQGNHEQVFFGPQGERPRSASWIAPDLLQWLKVQPERLTLRREGRDILLVHSTPWPSGGQYVCVNDREFSRFGEVSADVVLYGHTHEPVIARAGRTLIVNPGSTGEPRVRDERLEMSCAVLDVGALSPRIIRFAL
;
A
#
# COMPACT_ATOMS: atom_id res chain seq x y z
N MET A 1 -11.96 8.82 -13.13
CA MET A 1 -11.13 7.61 -13.06
C MET A 1 -11.06 7.12 -11.63
N LEU A 2 -11.32 5.82 -11.41
CA LEU A 2 -11.30 5.22 -10.07
C LEU A 2 -10.02 4.39 -9.87
N ILE A 3 -9.32 4.62 -8.76
CA ILE A 3 -8.14 3.83 -8.35
C ILE A 3 -8.48 3.07 -7.07
N GLY A 4 -8.39 1.73 -7.10
CA GLY A 4 -8.44 0.88 -5.93
C GLY A 4 -7.07 0.83 -5.23
N ILE A 5 -7.05 0.94 -3.91
CA ILE A 5 -5.83 1.12 -3.12
C ILE A 5 -5.79 0.09 -2.00
N VAL A 6 -4.72 -0.71 -1.97
CA VAL A 6 -4.39 -1.65 -0.89
C VAL A 6 -2.99 -1.34 -0.34
N SER A 7 -2.72 -1.73 0.88
CA SER A 7 -1.42 -1.66 1.53
C SER A 7 -1.30 -2.71 2.62
N ASP A 8 -0.09 -3.03 3.01
CA ASP A 8 0.19 -3.82 4.22
C ASP A 8 -0.58 -5.16 4.21
N LEU A 9 -0.39 -5.93 3.11
CA LEU A 9 -1.06 -7.21 2.88
C LEU A 9 -0.50 -8.34 3.76
N HIS A 10 0.79 -8.28 4.10
CA HIS A 10 1.47 -9.22 4.98
C HIS A 10 1.12 -10.68 4.70
N CYS A 11 1.19 -11.09 3.42
CA CYS A 11 0.91 -12.44 2.94
C CYS A 11 -0.57 -12.90 3.06
N ASN A 12 -1.53 -12.00 3.27
CA ASN A 12 -2.95 -12.34 3.44
C ASN A 12 -3.73 -12.30 2.11
N ALA A 13 -3.65 -13.38 1.34
CA ALA A 13 -4.35 -13.48 0.05
C ALA A 13 -5.89 -13.45 0.18
N PRO A 14 -6.53 -14.12 1.16
CA PRO A 14 -7.96 -14.00 1.36
C PRO A 14 -8.43 -12.56 1.56
N ALA A 15 -7.68 -11.76 2.34
CA ALA A 15 -8.01 -10.35 2.56
C ALA A 15 -7.86 -9.51 1.28
N LEU A 16 -6.83 -9.76 0.48
CA LEU A 16 -6.67 -9.11 -0.82
C LEU A 16 -7.86 -9.41 -1.76
N LEU A 17 -8.26 -10.66 -1.88
CA LEU A 17 -9.43 -11.05 -2.68
C LEU A 17 -10.69 -10.37 -2.19
N LYS A 18 -10.91 -10.34 -0.87
CA LYS A 18 -12.07 -9.66 -0.27
C LYS A 18 -12.05 -8.16 -0.53
N ALA A 19 -10.89 -7.52 -0.41
CA ALA A 19 -10.73 -6.10 -0.73
C ALA A 19 -11.06 -5.81 -2.19
N MET A 20 -10.59 -6.63 -3.13
CA MET A 20 -10.89 -6.49 -4.56
C MET A 20 -12.40 -6.62 -4.85
N GLU A 21 -13.07 -7.58 -4.22
CA GLU A 21 -14.54 -7.72 -4.30
C GLU A 21 -15.26 -6.45 -3.84
N LEU A 22 -14.87 -5.93 -2.66
CA LEU A 22 -15.52 -4.78 -2.02
C LEU A 22 -15.24 -3.44 -2.71
N MET A 23 -14.08 -3.27 -3.34
CA MET A 23 -13.78 -2.10 -4.17
C MET A 23 -14.71 -2.02 -5.38
N GLY A 24 -15.16 -3.17 -5.88
CA GLY A 24 -15.93 -3.26 -7.11
C GLY A 24 -15.11 -2.93 -8.37
N PRO A 25 -15.76 -2.54 -9.47
CA PRO A 25 -15.05 -2.16 -10.68
C PRO A 25 -14.27 -0.85 -10.47
N VAL A 26 -12.97 -0.90 -10.72
CA VAL A 26 -12.05 0.25 -10.70
C VAL A 26 -11.20 0.23 -11.97
N ASP A 27 -10.74 1.40 -12.41
CA ASP A 27 -9.96 1.52 -13.64
C ASP A 27 -8.51 1.05 -13.45
N GLU A 28 -7.92 1.34 -12.29
CA GLU A 28 -6.57 0.91 -11.91
C GLU A 28 -6.54 0.43 -10.46
N ARG A 29 -5.51 -0.35 -10.11
CA ARG A 29 -5.25 -0.80 -8.74
C ARG A 29 -3.81 -0.49 -8.35
N VAL A 30 -3.61 -0.05 -7.11
CA VAL A 30 -2.28 0.19 -6.55
C VAL A 30 -2.10 -0.58 -5.25
N CYS A 31 -0.87 -1.08 -5.03
CA CYS A 31 -0.41 -1.66 -3.78
C CYS A 31 0.75 -0.82 -3.24
N LEU A 32 0.60 -0.32 -2.02
CA LEU A 32 1.53 0.62 -1.40
C LEU A 32 2.64 -0.08 -0.59
N GLY A 33 2.95 -1.34 -0.90
CA GLY A 33 4.02 -2.09 -0.26
C GLY A 33 3.55 -2.96 0.90
N ASP A 34 4.51 -3.64 1.54
CA ASP A 34 4.32 -4.65 2.57
C ASP A 34 3.33 -5.73 2.13
N SER A 35 3.51 -6.18 0.88
CA SER A 35 2.76 -7.30 0.30
C SER A 35 3.14 -8.64 0.93
N ILE A 36 4.39 -8.75 1.37
CA ILE A 36 4.97 -9.91 2.07
C ILE A 36 5.36 -9.53 3.51
N ARG A 37 5.95 -10.48 4.26
CA ARG A 37 6.59 -10.22 5.54
C ARG A 37 8.12 -10.24 5.42
N GLU A 38 8.82 -9.67 6.37
CA GLU A 38 10.29 -9.55 6.37
C GLU A 38 11.01 -10.88 6.12
N TYR A 39 10.42 -11.99 6.56
CA TYR A 39 11.02 -13.33 6.48
C TYR A 39 10.08 -14.38 5.90
N LEU A 40 8.95 -13.97 5.34
CA LEU A 40 7.96 -14.84 4.73
C LEU A 40 7.48 -14.27 3.40
N PHE A 41 7.67 -15.04 2.32
CA PHE A 41 7.13 -14.75 1.00
C PHE A 41 5.73 -15.33 0.87
N SER A 42 4.91 -14.79 -0.02
CA SER A 42 3.63 -15.38 -0.41
C SER A 42 3.53 -15.41 -1.94
N ASN A 43 3.69 -16.60 -2.51
CA ASN A 43 3.47 -16.78 -3.96
C ASN A 43 2.05 -16.34 -4.34
N GLU A 44 1.07 -16.63 -3.49
CA GLU A 44 -0.34 -16.34 -3.77
C GLU A 44 -0.62 -14.83 -3.83
N VAL A 45 -0.16 -14.06 -2.83
CA VAL A 45 -0.34 -12.60 -2.83
C VAL A 45 0.38 -11.96 -4.00
N VAL A 46 1.64 -12.35 -4.25
CA VAL A 46 2.44 -11.75 -5.33
C VAL A 46 1.87 -12.10 -6.70
N ALA A 47 1.37 -13.34 -6.89
CA ALA A 47 0.68 -13.74 -8.12
C ALA A 47 -0.59 -12.91 -8.32
N LEU A 48 -1.43 -12.74 -7.28
CA LEU A 48 -2.63 -11.91 -7.37
C LEU A 48 -2.31 -10.46 -7.75
N LEU A 49 -1.30 -9.86 -7.14
CA LEU A 49 -0.89 -8.48 -7.48
C LEU A 49 -0.46 -8.38 -8.95
N ARG A 50 0.39 -9.30 -9.42
CA ARG A 50 0.87 -9.33 -10.80
C ARG A 50 -0.26 -9.58 -11.80
N ASP A 51 -1.04 -10.63 -11.58
CA ASP A 51 -2.02 -11.14 -12.54
C ASP A 51 -3.25 -10.22 -12.65
N HIS A 52 -3.56 -9.46 -11.60
CA HIS A 52 -4.59 -8.41 -11.61
C HIS A 52 -4.04 -7.01 -11.93
N GLY A 53 -2.79 -6.90 -12.35
CA GLY A 53 -2.19 -5.66 -12.86
C GLY A 53 -2.06 -4.54 -11.83
N PHE A 54 -1.78 -4.87 -10.56
CA PHE A 54 -1.52 -3.85 -9.56
C PHE A 54 -0.23 -3.09 -9.87
N ILE A 55 -0.31 -1.77 -9.87
CA ILE A 55 0.85 -0.89 -9.78
C ILE A 55 1.36 -0.99 -8.35
N THR A 56 2.50 -1.64 -8.16
CA THR A 56 3.02 -2.02 -6.85
C THR A 56 4.29 -1.26 -6.54
N ILE A 57 4.46 -0.83 -5.30
CA ILE A 57 5.73 -0.34 -4.75
C ILE A 57 6.18 -1.27 -3.62
N GLN A 58 7.47 -1.19 -3.28
CA GLN A 58 8.02 -1.92 -2.13
C GLN A 58 7.77 -1.16 -0.83
N GLY A 59 7.50 -1.90 0.25
CA GLY A 59 7.52 -1.40 1.62
C GLY A 59 8.79 -1.83 2.37
N ASN A 60 8.82 -1.57 3.67
CA ASN A 60 9.97 -1.93 4.50
C ASN A 60 10.14 -3.45 4.66
N HIS A 61 9.06 -4.23 4.61
CA HIS A 61 9.15 -5.68 4.65
C HIS A 61 9.84 -6.26 3.40
N GLU A 62 9.53 -5.73 2.21
CA GLU A 62 10.26 -6.08 0.99
C GLU A 62 11.74 -5.68 1.09
N GLN A 63 12.05 -4.48 1.61
CA GLN A 63 13.43 -4.02 1.77
C GLN A 63 14.25 -4.96 2.68
N VAL A 64 13.69 -5.39 3.82
CA VAL A 64 14.32 -6.38 4.71
C VAL A 64 14.45 -7.73 4.01
N PHE A 65 13.37 -8.21 3.35
CA PHE A 65 13.34 -9.50 2.67
C PHE A 65 14.36 -9.56 1.52
N PHE A 66 14.53 -8.50 0.74
CA PHE A 66 15.51 -8.42 -0.34
C PHE A 66 16.91 -7.97 0.12
N GLY A 67 17.02 -7.46 1.34
CA GLY A 67 18.28 -7.11 1.98
C GLY A 67 19.08 -8.32 2.49
N PRO A 68 20.20 -8.08 3.17
CA PRO A 68 21.05 -9.14 3.71
C PRO A 68 20.33 -10.07 4.69
N GLN A 69 19.41 -9.54 5.52
CA GLN A 69 18.68 -10.32 6.52
C GLN A 69 17.74 -11.36 5.88
N GLY A 70 17.25 -11.08 4.69
CA GLY A 70 16.31 -11.95 3.96
C GLY A 70 16.99 -13.05 3.12
N GLU A 71 18.31 -13.19 3.12
CA GLU A 71 19.03 -14.18 2.28
C GLU A 71 18.52 -15.61 2.52
N ARG A 72 18.43 -16.02 3.78
CA ARG A 72 17.98 -17.36 4.15
C ARG A 72 16.49 -17.60 3.78
N PRO A 73 15.53 -16.73 4.12
CA PRO A 73 14.15 -16.89 3.66
C PRO A 73 14.01 -16.96 2.14
N ARG A 74 14.75 -16.13 1.39
CA ARG A 74 14.71 -16.13 -0.08
C ARG A 74 15.20 -17.41 -0.73
N SER A 75 16.04 -18.20 -0.04
CA SER A 75 16.54 -19.47 -0.57
C SER A 75 15.57 -20.64 -0.46
N ALA A 76 14.37 -20.41 0.07
CA ALA A 76 13.36 -21.45 0.21
C ALA A 76 12.89 -21.97 -1.15
N SER A 77 12.93 -23.30 -1.34
CA SER A 77 12.65 -23.94 -2.64
C SER A 77 11.19 -23.83 -3.10
N TRP A 78 10.28 -23.45 -2.21
CA TRP A 78 8.86 -23.27 -2.54
C TRP A 78 8.54 -21.87 -3.12
N ILE A 79 9.47 -20.93 -3.07
CA ILE A 79 9.27 -19.60 -3.66
C ILE A 79 9.40 -19.69 -5.18
N ALA A 80 8.37 -19.26 -5.89
CA ALA A 80 8.37 -19.19 -7.33
C ALA A 80 9.36 -18.12 -7.84
N PRO A 81 10.39 -18.49 -8.65
CA PRO A 81 11.45 -17.54 -9.02
C PRO A 81 10.97 -16.34 -9.84
N ASP A 82 9.96 -16.52 -10.67
CA ASP A 82 9.34 -15.49 -11.50
C ASP A 82 8.59 -14.46 -10.64
N LEU A 83 7.87 -14.91 -9.62
CA LEU A 83 7.19 -14.03 -8.66
C LEU A 83 8.18 -13.28 -7.77
N LEU A 84 9.22 -13.97 -7.31
CA LEU A 84 10.30 -13.36 -6.55
C LEU A 84 10.97 -12.22 -7.35
N GLN A 85 11.30 -12.50 -8.63
CA GLN A 85 11.92 -11.51 -9.50
C GLN A 85 10.96 -10.36 -9.81
N TRP A 86 9.66 -10.65 -10.03
CA TRP A 86 8.66 -9.63 -10.28
C TRP A 86 8.55 -8.64 -9.11
N LEU A 87 8.47 -9.14 -7.87
CA LEU A 87 8.38 -8.27 -6.70
C LEU A 87 9.68 -7.48 -6.45
N LYS A 88 10.83 -8.12 -6.69
CA LYS A 88 12.16 -7.50 -6.47
C LYS A 88 12.39 -6.25 -7.30
N VAL A 89 11.82 -6.18 -8.50
CA VAL A 89 12.04 -5.03 -9.41
C VAL A 89 11.02 -3.90 -9.23
N GLN A 90 10.06 -4.05 -8.32
CA GLN A 90 9.13 -2.97 -8.03
C GLN A 90 9.84 -1.79 -7.38
N PRO A 91 9.46 -0.54 -7.71
CA PRO A 91 10.10 0.65 -7.14
C PRO A 91 9.72 0.86 -5.66
N GLU A 92 10.52 1.59 -4.91
CA GLU A 92 10.20 2.02 -3.53
C GLU A 92 9.26 3.23 -3.49
N ARG A 93 9.23 4.01 -4.57
CA ARG A 93 8.31 5.14 -4.74
C ARG A 93 7.99 5.34 -6.21
N LEU A 94 6.80 5.87 -6.49
CA LEU A 94 6.36 6.12 -7.85
C LEU A 94 5.46 7.37 -7.90
N THR A 95 5.58 8.16 -8.95
CA THR A 95 4.62 9.23 -9.25
C THR A 95 3.83 8.86 -10.49
N LEU A 96 2.50 8.85 -10.36
CA LEU A 96 1.57 8.64 -11.47
C LEU A 96 0.98 9.99 -11.91
N ARG A 97 0.82 10.17 -13.22
CA ARG A 97 0.06 11.28 -13.78
C ARG A 97 -1.28 10.75 -14.29
N ARG A 98 -2.40 11.13 -13.64
CA ARG A 98 -3.76 10.68 -14.01
C ARG A 98 -4.72 11.84 -13.95
N GLU A 99 -5.54 12.01 -14.98
CA GLU A 99 -6.53 13.10 -15.08
C GLU A 99 -5.96 14.49 -14.75
N GLY A 100 -4.70 14.74 -15.16
CA GLY A 100 -4.03 16.00 -14.88
C GLY A 100 -3.49 16.15 -13.45
N ARG A 101 -3.63 15.13 -12.59
CA ARG A 101 -3.16 15.10 -11.21
C ARG A 101 -1.86 14.33 -11.07
N ASP A 102 -0.97 14.80 -10.23
CA ASP A 102 0.23 14.09 -9.79
C ASP A 102 -0.07 13.35 -8.51
N ILE A 103 0.02 12.01 -8.56
CA ILE A 103 -0.28 11.10 -7.45
C ILE A 103 1.03 10.43 -7.04
N LEU A 104 1.53 10.76 -5.86
CA LEU A 104 2.74 10.17 -5.31
C LEU A 104 2.40 8.93 -4.47
N LEU A 105 2.99 7.80 -4.82
CA LEU A 105 2.93 6.56 -4.06
C LEU A 105 4.23 6.41 -3.25
N VAL A 106 4.10 6.25 -1.96
CA VAL A 106 5.20 5.92 -1.02
C VAL A 106 4.68 4.91 0.00
N HIS A 107 5.56 4.05 0.53
CA HIS A 107 5.10 3.14 1.58
C HIS A 107 4.93 3.87 2.91
N SER A 108 5.90 4.66 3.33
CA SER A 108 5.87 5.43 4.58
C SER A 108 5.83 6.94 4.30
N THR A 109 6.95 7.62 4.35
CA THR A 109 7.03 9.07 4.17
C THR A 109 7.75 9.46 2.88
N PRO A 110 7.38 10.59 2.23
CA PRO A 110 8.00 11.03 1.00
C PRO A 110 9.38 11.69 1.17
N TRP A 111 9.83 11.96 2.39
CA TRP A 111 11.14 12.56 2.68
C TRP A 111 12.20 11.50 3.01
N PRO A 112 13.51 11.82 2.88
CA PRO A 112 14.59 10.94 3.27
C PRO A 112 14.50 10.55 4.75
N SER A 113 14.99 9.38 5.13
CA SER A 113 14.78 8.70 6.42
C SER A 113 13.46 7.92 6.52
N GLY A 114 12.97 7.36 5.41
CA GLY A 114 11.76 6.55 5.33
C GLY A 114 11.59 5.54 6.49
N GLY A 115 10.40 4.99 6.63
CA GLY A 115 10.07 4.07 7.71
C GLY A 115 9.57 4.75 8.99
N GLN A 116 9.29 6.05 8.95
CA GLN A 116 8.65 6.75 10.06
C GLN A 116 7.15 6.44 10.10
N TYR A 117 6.65 6.13 11.29
CA TYR A 117 5.21 6.06 11.54
C TYR A 117 4.69 7.48 11.73
N VAL A 118 4.02 8.03 10.72
CA VAL A 118 3.46 9.39 10.79
C VAL A 118 1.94 9.31 10.70
N CYS A 119 1.30 9.57 11.85
CA CYS A 119 -0.14 9.61 11.99
C CYS A 119 -0.67 11.05 11.82
N VAL A 120 -1.98 11.19 11.60
CA VAL A 120 -2.63 12.49 11.29
C VAL A 120 -2.41 13.57 12.38
N ASN A 121 -2.23 13.14 13.63
CA ASN A 121 -2.03 14.06 14.78
C ASN A 121 -0.55 14.38 15.06
N ASP A 122 0.38 13.82 14.29
CA ASP A 122 1.80 14.07 14.46
C ASP A 122 2.21 15.42 13.86
N ARG A 123 3.21 16.07 14.43
CA ARG A 123 3.73 17.35 13.91
C ARG A 123 4.26 17.21 12.49
N GLU A 124 4.87 16.09 12.19
CA GLU A 124 5.43 15.75 10.88
C GLU A 124 4.37 15.59 9.80
N PHE A 125 3.09 15.38 10.15
CA PHE A 125 2.03 15.17 9.16
C PHE A 125 1.89 16.34 8.18
N SER A 126 2.09 17.56 8.65
CA SER A 126 2.04 18.76 7.80
C SER A 126 3.07 18.74 6.66
N ARG A 127 4.19 18.01 6.81
CA ARG A 127 5.25 17.89 5.80
C ARG A 127 4.79 17.14 4.53
N PHE A 128 3.73 16.34 4.62
CA PHE A 128 3.11 15.77 3.41
C PHE A 128 2.63 16.85 2.43
N GLY A 129 2.38 18.07 2.91
CA GLY A 129 2.02 19.22 2.10
C GLY A 129 3.19 19.92 1.41
N GLU A 130 4.43 19.57 1.75
CA GLU A 130 5.65 20.15 1.15
C GLU A 130 6.04 19.46 -0.18
N VAL A 131 5.45 18.30 -0.48
CA VAL A 131 5.74 17.57 -1.71
C VAL A 131 5.01 18.19 -2.91
N SER A 132 5.65 18.11 -4.08
CA SER A 132 5.03 18.54 -5.33
C SER A 132 4.11 17.44 -5.89
N ALA A 133 2.97 17.22 -5.22
CA ALA A 133 1.94 16.28 -5.65
C ALA A 133 0.55 16.77 -5.26
N ASP A 134 -0.47 16.44 -6.06
CA ASP A 134 -1.88 16.72 -5.73
C ASP A 134 -2.40 15.73 -4.68
N VAL A 135 -1.90 14.48 -4.76
CA VAL A 135 -2.29 13.38 -3.88
C VAL A 135 -1.04 12.63 -3.42
N VAL A 136 -1.00 12.25 -2.15
CA VAL A 136 -0.05 11.28 -1.61
C VAL A 136 -0.83 10.07 -1.12
N LEU A 137 -0.47 8.89 -1.65
CA LEU A 137 -0.94 7.61 -1.18
C LEU A 137 0.18 6.95 -0.37
N TYR A 138 -0.09 6.59 0.90
CA TYR A 138 0.89 5.95 1.77
C TYR A 138 0.25 4.84 2.64
N GLY A 139 1.05 3.94 3.19
CA GLY A 139 0.64 2.81 4.03
C GLY A 139 1.32 2.83 5.39
N HIS A 140 1.97 1.72 5.77
CA HIS A 140 2.91 1.54 6.88
C HIS A 140 2.30 1.68 8.29
N THR A 141 1.45 2.66 8.53
CA THR A 141 0.86 2.89 9.86
C THR A 141 -0.29 1.94 10.19
N HIS A 142 -0.80 1.22 9.18
CA HIS A 142 -2.01 0.40 9.23
C HIS A 142 -3.27 1.18 9.65
N GLU A 143 -3.20 2.50 9.72
CA GLU A 143 -4.32 3.35 10.12
C GLU A 143 -4.93 4.03 8.90
N PRO A 144 -6.22 3.80 8.60
CA PRO A 144 -6.86 4.45 7.48
C PRO A 144 -7.01 5.96 7.72
N VAL A 145 -6.51 6.76 6.78
CA VAL A 145 -6.51 8.23 6.84
C VAL A 145 -7.04 8.81 5.55
N ILE A 146 -7.92 9.79 5.66
CA ILE A 146 -8.26 10.76 4.62
C ILE A 146 -8.08 12.14 5.23
N ALA A 147 -7.09 12.88 4.78
CA ALA A 147 -6.79 14.21 5.32
C ALA A 147 -6.19 15.13 4.24
N ARG A 148 -5.95 16.37 4.59
CA ARG A 148 -5.19 17.31 3.77
C ARG A 148 -4.02 17.87 4.55
N ALA A 149 -2.89 17.99 3.87
CA ALA A 149 -1.74 18.77 4.32
C ALA A 149 -1.55 19.89 3.29
N GLY A 150 -1.89 21.13 3.67
CA GLY A 150 -1.99 22.23 2.71
C GLY A 150 -3.01 21.92 1.60
N ARG A 151 -2.56 21.96 0.34
CA ARG A 151 -3.40 21.62 -0.83
C ARG A 151 -3.38 20.13 -1.18
N THR A 152 -2.43 19.38 -0.65
CA THR A 152 -2.23 17.96 -1.00
C THR A 152 -3.25 17.09 -0.27
N LEU A 153 -3.93 16.23 -1.02
CA LEU A 153 -4.80 15.19 -0.46
C LEU A 153 -3.93 14.01 -0.01
N ILE A 154 -4.12 13.56 1.23
CA ILE A 154 -3.39 12.46 1.84
C ILE A 154 -4.35 11.30 2.07
N VAL A 155 -4.00 10.12 1.54
CA VAL A 155 -4.82 8.91 1.69
C VAL A 155 -3.93 7.76 2.16
N ASN A 156 -4.32 7.15 3.27
CA ASN A 156 -3.81 5.86 3.71
C ASN A 156 -5.00 4.88 3.70
N PRO A 157 -4.93 3.75 2.99
CA PRO A 157 -6.03 2.78 2.98
C PRO A 157 -6.17 2.02 4.29
N GLY A 158 -5.20 2.14 5.23
CA GLY A 158 -5.02 1.22 6.35
C GLY A 158 -4.36 -0.07 5.92
N SER A 159 -4.35 -1.09 6.79
CA SER A 159 -3.87 -2.42 6.43
C SER A 159 -4.98 -3.26 5.81
N THR A 160 -4.68 -3.84 4.65
CA THR A 160 -5.59 -4.78 3.99
C THR A 160 -5.40 -6.21 4.52
N GLY A 161 -4.21 -6.55 5.01
CA GLY A 161 -3.87 -7.92 5.42
C GLY A 161 -3.81 -8.15 6.92
N GLU A 162 -3.49 -7.11 7.71
CA GLU A 162 -3.43 -7.20 9.17
C GLU A 162 -4.56 -6.43 9.82
N PRO A 163 -5.46 -7.12 10.57
CA PRO A 163 -6.57 -6.45 11.22
C PRO A 163 -6.11 -5.59 12.39
N ARG A 164 -6.78 -4.47 12.60
CA ARG A 164 -6.68 -3.66 13.82
C ARG A 164 -7.93 -3.79 14.67
N VAL A 165 -7.77 -3.69 15.98
CA VAL A 165 -8.92 -3.62 16.89
C VAL A 165 -9.53 -2.23 16.82
N ARG A 166 -10.80 -2.15 16.46
CA ARG A 166 -11.60 -0.93 16.50
C ARG A 166 -12.99 -1.27 17.05
N ASP A 167 -13.43 -0.53 18.04
CA ASP A 167 -14.73 -0.78 18.69
C ASP A 167 -14.97 -2.26 19.03
N GLU A 168 -13.93 -2.89 19.61
CA GLU A 168 -13.90 -4.32 20.00
C GLU A 168 -13.98 -5.32 18.81
N ARG A 169 -13.84 -4.85 17.58
CA ARG A 169 -13.84 -5.67 16.37
C ARG A 169 -12.50 -5.63 15.67
N LEU A 170 -12.16 -6.74 15.02
CA LEU A 170 -11.00 -6.82 14.13
C LEU A 170 -11.41 -6.33 12.74
N GLU A 171 -10.84 -5.23 12.28
CA GLU A 171 -11.14 -4.63 10.99
C GLU A 171 -9.87 -4.48 10.16
N MET A 172 -9.99 -4.84 8.89
CA MET A 172 -9.06 -4.52 7.81
C MET A 172 -9.65 -3.42 6.95
N SER A 173 -8.85 -2.84 6.06
CA SER A 173 -9.36 -1.79 5.18
C SER A 173 -8.62 -1.72 3.84
N CYS A 174 -9.30 -1.13 2.88
CA CYS A 174 -8.78 -0.69 1.60
C CYS A 174 -9.42 0.66 1.24
N ALA A 175 -9.04 1.26 0.14
CA ALA A 175 -9.62 2.52 -0.29
C ALA A 175 -9.94 2.53 -1.79
N VAL A 176 -10.81 3.44 -2.20
CA VAL A 176 -11.03 3.82 -3.60
C VAL A 176 -10.94 5.32 -3.70
N LEU A 177 -10.19 5.83 -4.68
CA LEU A 177 -10.04 7.24 -4.99
C LEU A 177 -10.66 7.55 -6.35
N ASP A 178 -11.63 8.47 -6.38
CA ASP A 178 -11.98 9.16 -7.62
C ASP A 178 -10.97 10.29 -7.85
N VAL A 179 -10.14 10.12 -8.87
CA VAL A 179 -9.02 11.05 -9.17
C VAL A 179 -9.54 12.41 -9.62
N GLY A 180 -10.55 12.44 -10.49
CA GLY A 180 -11.10 13.69 -11.03
C GLY A 180 -11.74 14.54 -9.95
N ALA A 181 -12.54 13.90 -9.09
CA ALA A 181 -13.24 14.57 -7.99
C ALA A 181 -12.36 14.79 -6.75
N LEU A 182 -11.14 14.19 -6.69
CA LEU A 182 -10.31 14.10 -5.49
C LEU A 182 -11.12 13.61 -4.26
N SER A 183 -11.94 12.59 -4.50
CA SER A 183 -12.88 12.02 -3.52
C SER A 183 -12.48 10.59 -3.16
N PRO A 184 -11.73 10.39 -2.08
CA PRO A 184 -11.41 9.07 -1.56
C PRO A 184 -12.49 8.54 -0.62
N ARG A 185 -12.62 7.21 -0.56
CA ARG A 185 -13.43 6.52 0.45
C ARG A 185 -12.67 5.33 1.03
N ILE A 186 -12.77 5.13 2.33
CA ILE A 186 -12.24 3.94 3.02
C ILE A 186 -13.35 2.88 3.06
N ILE A 187 -12.98 1.65 2.75
CA ILE A 187 -13.83 0.47 2.88
C ILE A 187 -13.24 -0.38 4.00
N ARG A 188 -14.04 -0.60 5.07
CA ARG A 188 -13.65 -1.47 6.20
C ARG A 188 -14.34 -2.80 6.08
N PHE A 189 -13.65 -3.87 6.48
CA PHE A 189 -14.17 -5.22 6.40
C PHE A 189 -13.50 -6.16 7.41
N ALA A 190 -14.12 -7.31 7.64
CA ALA A 190 -13.57 -8.46 8.33
C ALA A 190 -13.61 -9.68 7.40
N LEU A 191 -12.81 -10.70 7.70
CA LEU A 191 -12.87 -12.02 7.06
C LEU A 191 -13.79 -12.95 7.83
#